data_78a9dc04909c236c88a94f3b70e9aa3b
#
_entry.id   78a9dc04909c236c88a94f3b70e9aa3b
#
_cell.length_a   1.000
_cell.length_b   1.000
_cell.length_c   1.000
_cell.angle_alpha   90.00
_cell.angle_beta   90.00
_cell.angle_gamma   90.00
#
_symmetry.space_group_name_H-M   'P 1'
#
loop_
_entity.id
_entity.type
_entity.pdbx_description
1 polymer ?
#
loop_
_entity_poly.entity_id
_entity_poly.type
_entity_poly.pdbx_seq_one_letter_code
_entity_poly.pdbx_strand_id
1 'polypeptide(L)'
;GLGDVYKRQGLPVYAISPANEPEYAASWNSCLWLPGTTTLGPFIVNNLGPKLRQTHPETRIIFGENAQWSAILGFIMGSKNYVRDILNLNPKITNFPVIAAGHGYVDPVTGKDPAIEPFSKAESKGIPVWLTEISDPTESYDATMTSGLKWAKKFHRFLCEANTGAIVWWAGAIPDGGTTEGLINIEKNRVDYEVTKRCEVFGNFSRYIPVGSKRISAQYDFEQGYMVSGYKYGDNGYTVVAINPADHEVVISLALESAQVSGALQGYVTDDTRKWEPVEAVQPADGVYTLTLPARSVVSYTGTVLSSSSL
;
A
#
# COMPACT_ATOMS: atom_id res chain seq x y z
N GLY A 1 22.58 -15.69 -9.79
CA GLY A 1 22.33 -14.32 -9.35
C GLY A 1 21.82 -14.24 -7.91
N LEU A 2 21.53 -13.04 -7.40
CA LEU A 2 21.05 -12.83 -6.02
C LEU A 2 19.81 -13.67 -5.70
N GLY A 3 18.89 -13.86 -6.64
CA GLY A 3 17.72 -14.71 -6.46
C GLY A 3 18.05 -16.16 -6.13
N ASP A 4 19.08 -16.73 -6.74
CA ASP A 4 19.55 -18.09 -6.41
C ASP A 4 20.20 -18.15 -5.03
N VAL A 5 20.88 -17.06 -4.62
CA VAL A 5 21.48 -16.96 -3.27
C VAL A 5 20.36 -16.93 -2.24
N TYR A 6 19.34 -16.09 -2.40
CA TYR A 6 18.19 -16.01 -1.50
C TYR A 6 17.45 -17.34 -1.41
N LYS A 7 17.20 -17.99 -2.53
CA LYS A 7 16.53 -19.30 -2.55
C LYS A 7 17.31 -20.35 -1.78
N ARG A 8 18.64 -20.40 -1.94
CA ARG A 8 19.50 -21.31 -1.18
C ARG A 8 19.51 -21.01 0.33
N GLN A 9 19.23 -19.78 0.71
CA GLN A 9 19.06 -19.34 2.10
C GLN A 9 17.65 -19.56 2.65
N GLY A 10 16.76 -20.20 1.88
CA GLY A 10 15.37 -20.41 2.27
C GLY A 10 14.46 -19.18 2.10
N LEU A 11 14.92 -18.15 1.40
CA LEU A 11 14.16 -16.93 1.13
C LEU A 11 13.50 -17.03 -0.27
N PRO A 12 12.19 -17.26 -0.36
CA PRO A 12 11.49 -17.33 -1.63
C PRO A 12 11.43 -15.93 -2.28
N VAL A 13 11.77 -15.83 -3.55
CA VAL A 13 11.57 -14.62 -4.34
C VAL A 13 10.16 -14.62 -4.90
N TYR A 14 9.28 -13.84 -4.31
CA TYR A 14 7.86 -13.76 -4.69
C TYR A 14 7.66 -13.09 -6.05
N ALA A 15 8.37 -11.99 -6.29
CA ALA A 15 8.28 -11.24 -7.54
C ALA A 15 9.61 -10.54 -7.86
N ILE A 16 9.82 -10.24 -9.14
CA ILE A 16 10.94 -9.43 -9.62
C ILE A 16 10.42 -8.30 -10.50
N SER A 17 11.07 -7.14 -10.40
CA SER A 17 10.87 -6.02 -11.32
C SER A 17 12.08 -5.89 -12.23
N PRO A 18 11.92 -5.85 -13.57
CA PRO A 18 13.02 -5.66 -14.49
C PRO A 18 13.45 -4.19 -14.64
N ALA A 19 12.64 -3.26 -14.17
CA ALA A 19 12.89 -1.84 -14.37
C ALA A 19 12.33 -1.01 -13.22
N ASN A 20 13.15 -0.17 -12.63
CA ASN A 20 12.74 0.91 -11.72
C ASN A 20 12.67 2.21 -12.51
N GLU A 21 11.58 2.95 -12.38
CA GLU A 21 11.35 4.25 -13.03
C GLU A 21 11.76 4.26 -14.51
N PRO A 22 11.13 3.41 -15.34
CA PRO A 22 11.55 3.15 -16.72
C PRO A 22 11.45 4.37 -17.64
N GLU A 23 10.78 5.41 -17.21
CA GLU A 23 10.64 6.68 -17.96
C GLU A 23 11.69 7.72 -17.58
N TYR A 24 12.47 7.47 -16.53
CA TYR A 24 13.35 8.49 -15.96
C TYR A 24 14.83 8.19 -16.18
N ALA A 25 15.54 9.09 -16.87
CA ALA A 25 16.99 9.05 -17.02
C ALA A 25 17.65 9.76 -15.82
N ALA A 26 17.79 9.06 -14.72
CA ALA A 26 18.43 9.58 -13.52
C ALA A 26 19.93 9.82 -13.71
N SER A 27 20.51 10.71 -12.89
CA SER A 27 21.96 10.91 -12.82
C SER A 27 22.72 9.79 -12.08
N TRP A 28 22.00 8.90 -11.44
CA TRP A 28 22.46 7.66 -10.83
C TRP A 28 22.12 6.46 -11.72
N ASN A 29 22.38 5.25 -11.24
CA ASN A 29 22.07 4.02 -12.01
C ASN A 29 20.60 3.96 -12.41
N SER A 30 20.33 4.04 -13.71
CA SER A 30 18.99 3.96 -14.28
C SER A 30 19.01 3.21 -15.60
N CYS A 31 17.85 2.76 -16.05
CA CYS A 31 17.68 2.05 -17.32
C CYS A 31 16.36 2.47 -17.97
N LEU A 32 16.44 3.22 -19.05
CA LEU A 32 15.26 3.66 -19.81
C LEU A 32 14.63 2.51 -20.57
N TRP A 33 13.31 2.38 -20.44
CA TRP A 33 12.48 1.43 -21.18
C TRP A 33 11.32 2.16 -21.90
N LEU A 34 11.66 3.24 -22.61
CA LEU A 34 10.70 3.99 -23.41
C LEU A 34 10.87 3.74 -24.92
N PRO A 35 9.74 3.63 -25.62
CA PRO A 35 8.40 3.41 -25.10
C PRO A 35 8.25 1.96 -24.59
N GLY A 36 7.58 1.77 -23.45
CA GLY A 36 7.43 0.46 -22.82
C GLY A 36 6.76 -0.59 -23.71
N THR A 37 5.95 -0.14 -24.65
CA THR A 37 5.24 -0.99 -25.63
C THR A 37 6.16 -1.71 -26.63
N THR A 38 7.33 -1.14 -26.93
CA THR A 38 8.33 -1.71 -27.86
C THR A 38 9.62 -2.16 -27.17
N THR A 39 9.75 -1.90 -25.88
CA THR A 39 10.92 -2.28 -25.05
C THR A 39 10.53 -3.27 -23.98
N LEU A 40 10.01 -2.80 -22.84
CA LEU A 40 9.70 -3.62 -21.67
C LEU A 40 8.65 -4.71 -21.96
N GLY A 41 7.57 -4.36 -22.66
CA GLY A 41 6.51 -5.31 -23.00
C GLY A 41 7.03 -6.51 -23.82
N PRO A 42 7.70 -6.30 -24.96
CA PRO A 42 8.33 -7.38 -25.74
C PRO A 42 9.42 -8.13 -24.95
N PHE A 43 10.20 -7.46 -24.12
CA PHE A 43 11.20 -8.12 -23.27
C PHE A 43 10.54 -9.12 -22.30
N ILE A 44 9.46 -8.71 -21.63
CA ILE A 44 8.72 -9.61 -20.75
C ILE A 44 8.14 -10.79 -21.51
N VAL A 45 7.49 -10.53 -22.66
CA VAL A 45 6.78 -11.55 -23.43
C VAL A 45 7.74 -12.57 -24.08
N ASN A 46 8.87 -12.10 -24.63
CA ASN A 46 9.73 -12.92 -25.44
C ASN A 46 10.96 -13.48 -24.71
N ASN A 47 11.35 -12.88 -23.59
CA ASN A 47 12.58 -13.24 -22.89
C ASN A 47 12.34 -13.60 -21.41
N LEU A 48 11.96 -12.62 -20.58
CA LEU A 48 11.89 -12.78 -19.14
C LEU A 48 10.82 -13.80 -18.73
N GLY A 49 9.59 -13.64 -19.25
CA GLY A 49 8.47 -14.50 -18.91
C GLY A 49 8.72 -15.97 -19.25
N PRO A 50 9.11 -16.31 -20.49
CA PRO A 50 9.47 -17.69 -20.85
C PRO A 50 10.60 -18.27 -19.99
N LYS A 51 11.63 -17.46 -19.70
CA LYS A 51 12.76 -17.89 -18.86
C LYS A 51 12.33 -18.20 -17.43
N LEU A 52 11.55 -17.34 -16.80
CA LEU A 52 11.04 -17.55 -15.45
C LEU A 52 10.11 -18.76 -15.38
N ARG A 53 9.26 -18.97 -16.37
CA ARG A 53 8.37 -20.15 -16.40
C ARG A 53 9.16 -21.45 -16.39
N GLN A 54 10.32 -21.49 -17.00
CA GLN A 54 11.20 -22.67 -17.02
C GLN A 54 11.98 -22.85 -15.72
N THR A 55 12.43 -21.77 -15.08
CA THR A 55 13.40 -21.84 -13.98
C THR A 55 12.78 -21.56 -12.61
N HIS A 56 11.81 -20.64 -12.55
CA HIS A 56 11.17 -20.14 -11.32
C HIS A 56 9.67 -19.87 -11.58
N PRO A 57 8.86 -20.88 -11.85
CA PRO A 57 7.47 -20.70 -12.31
C PRO A 57 6.59 -19.95 -11.31
N GLU A 58 6.93 -19.97 -10.03
CA GLU A 58 6.19 -19.27 -8.96
C GLU A 58 6.51 -17.78 -8.88
N THR A 59 7.66 -17.35 -9.43
CA THR A 59 8.08 -15.95 -9.34
C THR A 59 7.27 -15.09 -10.31
N ARG A 60 6.67 -14.04 -9.78
CA ARG A 60 5.88 -13.06 -10.54
C ARG A 60 6.76 -12.01 -11.19
N ILE A 61 6.22 -11.34 -12.21
CA ILE A 61 6.89 -10.21 -12.86
C ILE A 61 6.13 -8.94 -12.54
N ILE A 62 6.78 -7.98 -11.91
CA ILE A 62 6.25 -6.63 -11.71
C ILE A 62 6.59 -5.79 -12.92
N PHE A 63 5.65 -5.01 -13.43
CA PHE A 63 5.85 -4.09 -14.54
C PHE A 63 5.05 -2.80 -14.36
N GLY A 64 5.53 -1.73 -14.94
CA GLY A 64 5.11 -0.36 -14.70
C GLY A 64 6.24 0.37 -14.00
N GLU A 65 6.08 0.63 -12.70
CA GLU A 65 7.11 1.18 -11.82
C GLU A 65 7.57 2.61 -12.18
N ASN A 66 6.70 3.37 -12.86
CA ASN A 66 6.98 4.78 -13.12
C ASN A 66 6.89 5.60 -11.82
N ALA A 67 7.68 6.66 -11.71
CA ALA A 67 7.77 7.51 -10.52
C ALA A 67 6.43 8.13 -10.08
N GLN A 68 5.55 8.45 -11.03
CA GLN A 68 4.20 8.93 -10.75
C GLN A 68 3.14 7.86 -10.98
N TRP A 69 2.14 7.82 -10.09
CA TRP A 69 0.99 6.92 -10.22
C TRP A 69 0.17 7.20 -11.48
N SER A 70 -0.20 8.47 -11.68
CA SER A 70 -0.86 8.97 -12.88
C SER A 70 -0.19 10.25 -13.36
N ALA A 71 -0.19 10.48 -14.67
CA ALA A 71 0.39 11.70 -15.24
C ALA A 71 -0.51 12.92 -14.92
N ILE A 72 0.09 13.99 -14.42
CA ILE A 72 -0.59 15.27 -14.17
C ILE A 72 -0.56 16.14 -15.43
N LEU A 73 0.55 16.09 -16.16
CA LEU A 73 0.73 16.79 -17.44
C LEU A 73 1.14 15.74 -18.48
N GLY A 74 0.58 15.79 -19.68
CA GLY A 74 0.75 14.77 -20.72
C GLY A 74 2.18 14.49 -21.23
N PHE A 75 3.20 15.06 -20.60
CA PHE A 75 4.62 14.87 -20.93
C PHE A 75 5.30 13.79 -20.05
N ILE A 76 4.76 13.50 -18.87
CA ILE A 76 5.29 12.47 -17.98
C ILE A 76 4.32 11.31 -17.98
N MET A 77 4.79 10.17 -18.47
CA MET A 77 3.97 8.96 -18.57
C MET A 77 3.88 8.29 -17.20
N GLY A 78 2.81 8.59 -16.44
CA GLY A 78 2.53 7.90 -15.19
C GLY A 78 2.25 6.41 -15.41
N SER A 79 2.45 5.62 -14.37
CA SER A 79 2.33 4.16 -14.35
C SER A 79 1.01 3.66 -14.95
N LYS A 80 -0.11 4.31 -14.60
CA LYS A 80 -1.43 3.93 -15.10
C LYS A 80 -1.47 3.87 -16.64
N ASN A 81 -0.96 4.90 -17.31
CA ASN A 81 -0.94 4.96 -18.78
C ASN A 81 0.11 4.02 -19.37
N TYR A 82 1.29 3.95 -18.77
CA TYR A 82 2.36 3.06 -19.20
C TYR A 82 1.93 1.59 -19.16
N VAL A 83 1.32 1.15 -18.06
CA VAL A 83 0.75 -0.19 -17.91
C VAL A 83 -0.37 -0.45 -18.92
N ARG A 84 -1.30 0.52 -19.07
CA ARG A 84 -2.40 0.40 -20.05
C ARG A 84 -1.87 0.16 -21.46
N ASP A 85 -0.88 0.92 -21.88
CA ASP A 85 -0.36 0.88 -23.25
C ASP A 85 0.43 -0.42 -23.51
N ILE A 86 1.21 -0.86 -22.51
CA ILE A 86 1.86 -2.19 -22.58
C ILE A 86 0.81 -3.29 -22.72
N LEU A 87 -0.23 -3.30 -21.89
CA LEU A 87 -1.29 -4.33 -21.93
C LEU A 87 -2.09 -4.31 -23.24
N ASN A 88 -2.25 -3.16 -23.86
CA ASN A 88 -2.92 -3.04 -25.16
C ASN A 88 -2.10 -3.60 -26.31
N LEU A 89 -0.80 -3.28 -26.36
CA LEU A 89 0.07 -3.65 -27.49
C LEU A 89 0.84 -4.96 -27.27
N ASN A 90 0.92 -5.44 -26.04
CA ASN A 90 1.58 -6.70 -25.67
C ASN A 90 0.62 -7.62 -24.87
N PRO A 91 -0.56 -7.99 -25.40
CA PRO A 91 -1.59 -8.72 -24.64
C PRO A 91 -1.09 -10.09 -24.12
N LYS A 92 -0.07 -10.69 -24.74
CA LYS A 92 0.52 -11.95 -24.30
C LYS A 92 1.22 -11.88 -22.94
N ILE A 93 1.44 -10.67 -22.40
CA ILE A 93 1.99 -10.49 -21.04
C ILE A 93 1.11 -11.16 -19.98
N THR A 94 -0.19 -11.26 -20.24
CA THR A 94 -1.15 -11.95 -19.34
C THR A 94 -0.99 -13.46 -19.29
N ASN A 95 -0.15 -14.05 -20.15
CA ASN A 95 0.18 -15.47 -20.08
C ASN A 95 1.16 -15.79 -18.93
N PHE A 96 1.66 -14.77 -18.25
CA PHE A 96 2.59 -14.90 -17.14
C PHE A 96 1.94 -14.39 -15.84
N PRO A 97 2.39 -14.84 -14.66
CA PRO A 97 1.95 -14.30 -13.40
C PRO A 97 2.55 -12.90 -13.20
N VAL A 98 1.82 -11.88 -13.60
CA VAL A 98 2.26 -10.48 -13.56
C VAL A 98 1.56 -9.67 -12.48
N ILE A 99 2.21 -8.59 -12.06
CA ILE A 99 1.71 -7.55 -11.16
C ILE A 99 1.95 -6.22 -11.86
N ALA A 100 0.92 -5.40 -11.99
CA ALA A 100 1.06 -4.03 -12.43
C ALA A 100 1.45 -3.14 -11.25
N ALA A 101 2.36 -2.21 -11.46
CA ALA A 101 2.86 -1.40 -10.37
C ALA A 101 3.11 0.05 -10.76
N GLY A 102 3.20 0.90 -9.74
CA GLY A 102 3.60 2.29 -9.87
C GLY A 102 4.10 2.85 -8.56
N HIS A 103 4.85 3.95 -8.65
CA HIS A 103 5.25 4.74 -7.49
C HIS A 103 4.22 5.84 -7.21
N GLY A 104 4.25 6.38 -6.00
CA GLY A 104 3.29 7.38 -5.53
C GLY A 104 3.88 8.78 -5.34
N TYR A 105 4.97 9.11 -6.02
CA TYR A 105 5.66 10.38 -5.85
C TYR A 105 4.88 11.56 -6.42
N VAL A 106 5.08 12.72 -5.81
CA VAL A 106 4.56 13.99 -6.32
C VAL A 106 5.16 14.31 -7.69
N ASP A 107 4.42 15.04 -8.47
CA ASP A 107 4.93 15.58 -9.74
C ASP A 107 6.10 16.54 -9.46
N PRO A 108 7.29 16.30 -10.03
CA PRO A 108 8.49 17.09 -9.72
C PRO A 108 8.42 18.53 -10.23
N VAL A 109 7.52 18.83 -11.16
CA VAL A 109 7.37 20.17 -11.74
C VAL A 109 6.36 20.99 -10.96
N THR A 110 5.24 20.39 -10.60
CA THR A 110 4.13 21.09 -9.94
C THR A 110 4.10 20.93 -8.43
N GLY A 111 4.84 19.96 -7.88
CA GLY A 111 4.80 19.58 -6.45
C GLY A 111 3.47 18.98 -6.01
N LYS A 112 2.58 18.65 -6.95
CA LYS A 112 1.26 18.10 -6.63
C LYS A 112 1.28 16.59 -6.57
N ASP A 113 0.46 16.04 -5.68
CA ASP A 113 0.18 14.62 -5.66
C ASP A 113 -0.46 14.17 -6.98
N PRO A 114 -0.09 12.99 -7.50
CA PRO A 114 -0.78 12.39 -8.63
C PRO A 114 -2.22 12.03 -8.24
N ALA A 115 -3.11 11.96 -9.21
CA ALA A 115 -4.45 11.42 -8.97
C ALA A 115 -4.33 9.95 -8.53
N ILE A 116 -4.90 9.63 -7.37
CA ILE A 116 -4.98 8.27 -6.85
C ILE A 116 -6.23 7.62 -7.43
N GLU A 117 -6.03 6.76 -8.42
CA GLU A 117 -7.10 6.15 -9.19
C GLU A 117 -6.72 4.72 -9.63
N PRO A 118 -7.69 3.84 -9.90
CA PRO A 118 -7.41 2.46 -10.27
C PRO A 118 -6.76 2.32 -11.64
N PHE A 119 -5.97 1.26 -11.81
CA PHE A 119 -5.45 0.84 -13.11
C PHE A 119 -6.48 -0.03 -13.83
N SER A 120 -7.57 0.58 -14.28
CA SER A 120 -8.76 -0.10 -14.82
C SER A 120 -8.43 -1.15 -15.88
N LYS A 121 -7.37 -0.93 -16.70
CA LYS A 121 -6.94 -1.91 -17.70
C LYS A 121 -6.33 -3.16 -17.06
N ALA A 122 -5.54 -3.02 -16.02
CA ALA A 122 -4.97 -4.15 -15.27
C ALA A 122 -6.08 -4.91 -14.53
N GLU A 123 -6.97 -4.19 -13.85
CA GLU A 123 -8.11 -4.77 -13.14
C GLU A 123 -9.02 -5.56 -14.07
N SER A 124 -9.35 -5.04 -15.26
CA SER A 124 -10.16 -5.74 -16.26
C SER A 124 -9.54 -7.04 -16.75
N LYS A 125 -8.26 -7.28 -16.47
CA LYS A 125 -7.51 -8.50 -16.76
C LYS A 125 -7.26 -9.36 -15.51
N GLY A 126 -7.79 -8.99 -14.35
CA GLY A 126 -7.52 -9.67 -13.09
C GLY A 126 -6.07 -9.54 -12.61
N ILE A 127 -5.32 -8.56 -13.09
CA ILE A 127 -3.93 -8.32 -12.71
C ILE A 127 -3.90 -7.51 -11.43
N PRO A 128 -3.24 -8.00 -10.36
CA PRO A 128 -3.05 -7.22 -9.14
C PRO A 128 -2.28 -5.94 -9.40
N VAL A 129 -2.60 -4.89 -8.65
CA VAL A 129 -1.93 -3.58 -8.73
C VAL A 129 -1.26 -3.28 -7.40
N TRP A 130 0.02 -2.91 -7.43
CA TRP A 130 0.82 -2.60 -6.24
C TRP A 130 1.37 -1.17 -6.30
N LEU A 131 1.39 -0.52 -5.15
CA LEU A 131 2.20 0.68 -4.92
C LEU A 131 3.56 0.21 -4.43
N THR A 132 4.53 0.14 -5.34
CA THR A 132 5.82 -0.49 -5.08
C THR A 132 6.86 0.45 -4.50
N GLU A 133 6.60 1.75 -4.57
CA GLU A 133 7.46 2.74 -3.92
C GLU A 133 6.70 4.03 -3.62
N ILE A 134 6.89 4.55 -2.41
CA ILE A 134 6.37 5.84 -1.99
C ILE A 134 7.15 6.34 -0.77
N SER A 135 7.44 7.64 -0.73
CA SER A 135 8.03 8.33 0.41
C SER A 135 7.81 9.85 0.31
N ASP A 136 8.55 10.59 1.09
CA ASP A 136 8.43 12.04 1.23
C ASP A 136 9.77 12.75 0.94
N PRO A 137 10.26 12.75 -0.31
CA PRO A 137 11.60 13.24 -0.63
C PRO A 137 11.73 14.78 -0.60
N THR A 138 10.62 15.49 -0.60
CA THR A 138 10.58 16.95 -0.82
C THR A 138 10.24 17.76 0.44
N GLU A 139 9.82 17.12 1.52
CA GLU A 139 9.44 17.78 2.75
C GLU A 139 10.56 17.77 3.79
N SER A 140 10.48 18.66 4.77
CA SER A 140 11.36 18.62 5.94
C SER A 140 11.02 17.40 6.80
N TYR A 141 12.02 16.89 7.52
CA TYR A 141 11.84 15.76 8.42
C TYR A 141 10.76 16.05 9.48
N ASP A 142 9.77 15.18 9.55
CA ASP A 142 8.70 15.23 10.55
C ASP A 142 8.42 13.81 11.07
N ALA A 143 8.81 13.56 12.32
CA ALA A 143 8.57 12.30 13.01
C ALA A 143 7.22 12.26 13.74
N THR A 144 6.45 13.35 13.74
CA THR A 144 5.24 13.53 14.53
C THR A 144 4.00 12.88 13.90
N MET A 145 2.90 12.91 14.66
CA MET A 145 1.62 12.40 14.17
C MET A 145 1.03 13.25 13.03
N THR A 146 1.53 14.46 12.79
CA THR A 146 1.15 15.25 11.61
C THR A 146 1.56 14.54 10.33
N SER A 147 2.82 14.09 10.24
CA SER A 147 3.28 13.21 9.17
C SER A 147 2.54 11.86 9.19
N GLY A 148 2.35 11.26 10.37
CA GLY A 148 1.62 10.00 10.52
C GLY A 148 0.22 10.05 9.90
N LEU A 149 -0.58 11.07 10.21
CA LEU A 149 -1.93 11.24 9.67
C LEU A 149 -1.95 11.56 8.17
N LYS A 150 -1.00 12.37 7.67
CA LYS A 150 -0.84 12.60 6.25
C LYS A 150 -0.69 11.27 5.50
N TRP A 151 0.18 10.40 6.00
CA TRP A 151 0.47 9.12 5.38
C TRP A 151 -0.64 8.08 5.59
N ALA A 152 -1.29 8.06 6.76
CA ALA A 152 -2.48 7.22 6.99
C ALA A 152 -3.56 7.47 5.94
N LYS A 153 -3.88 8.73 5.67
CA LYS A 153 -4.85 9.12 4.64
C LYS A 153 -4.40 8.66 3.26
N LYS A 154 -3.11 8.80 2.94
CA LYS A 154 -2.56 8.39 1.64
C LYS A 154 -2.61 6.87 1.46
N PHE A 155 -2.24 6.09 2.49
CA PHE A 155 -2.39 4.64 2.46
C PHE A 155 -3.85 4.21 2.28
N HIS A 156 -4.76 4.82 3.05
CA HIS A 156 -6.20 4.56 2.91
C HIS A 156 -6.66 4.80 1.46
N ARG A 157 -6.29 5.94 0.86
CA ARG A 157 -6.67 6.27 -0.51
C ARG A 157 -6.10 5.27 -1.53
N PHE A 158 -4.84 4.89 -1.44
CA PHE A 158 -4.27 3.87 -2.33
C PHE A 158 -4.98 2.52 -2.19
N LEU A 159 -5.28 2.09 -0.97
CA LEU A 159 -6.00 0.84 -0.74
C LEU A 159 -7.46 0.91 -1.23
N CYS A 160 -8.15 2.02 -1.01
CA CYS A 160 -9.59 2.13 -1.25
C CYS A 160 -9.96 2.71 -2.62
N GLU A 161 -9.25 3.78 -3.07
CA GLU A 161 -9.55 4.47 -4.33
C GLU A 161 -8.79 3.85 -5.50
N ALA A 162 -7.50 3.53 -5.32
CA ALA A 162 -6.67 2.90 -6.35
C ALA A 162 -6.70 1.37 -6.32
N ASN A 163 -7.35 0.77 -5.32
CA ASN A 163 -7.50 -0.68 -5.16
C ASN A 163 -6.17 -1.45 -5.17
N THR A 164 -5.13 -0.88 -4.54
CA THR A 164 -3.82 -1.53 -4.45
C THR A 164 -3.84 -2.73 -3.51
N GLY A 165 -3.16 -3.80 -3.90
CA GLY A 165 -3.03 -5.02 -3.09
C GLY A 165 -1.78 -5.05 -2.21
N ALA A 166 -0.87 -4.09 -2.37
CA ALA A 166 0.31 -3.91 -1.52
C ALA A 166 0.81 -2.47 -1.59
N ILE A 167 1.46 -2.04 -0.52
CA ILE A 167 2.15 -0.75 -0.42
C ILE A 167 3.56 -1.01 0.12
N VAL A 168 4.58 -0.51 -0.58
CA VAL A 168 5.99 -0.60 -0.18
C VAL A 168 6.52 0.81 0.04
N TRP A 169 7.11 1.02 1.21
CA TRP A 169 7.69 2.31 1.59
C TRP A 169 9.18 2.40 1.20
N TRP A 170 9.61 3.54 0.69
CA TRP A 170 11.00 3.91 0.46
C TRP A 170 11.45 5.00 1.45
N ALA A 171 12.46 4.79 2.34
CA ALA A 171 13.09 3.54 2.67
C ALA A 171 12.82 3.20 4.14
N GLY A 172 13.02 1.92 4.54
CA GLY A 172 12.71 1.50 5.91
C GLY A 172 13.51 2.26 6.97
N ALA A 173 14.83 2.39 6.79
CA ALA A 173 15.72 3.09 7.71
C ALA A 173 16.77 3.92 6.96
N ILE A 174 16.96 5.17 7.36
CA ILE A 174 17.89 6.12 6.73
C ILE A 174 18.77 6.75 7.80
N PRO A 175 20.10 6.87 7.55
CA PRO A 175 21.01 7.59 8.46
C PRO A 175 20.69 9.08 8.48
N ASP A 176 20.84 9.71 9.65
CA ASP A 176 20.76 11.16 9.82
C ASP A 176 21.72 11.89 8.86
N GLY A 177 21.22 12.97 8.24
CA GLY A 177 21.89 13.67 7.17
C GLY A 177 21.72 13.06 5.79
N GLY A 178 20.93 11.96 5.67
CA GLY A 178 20.41 11.43 4.41
C GLY A 178 19.20 12.24 3.93
N THR A 179 18.11 11.53 3.61
CA THR A 179 16.85 12.14 3.21
C THR A 179 15.84 12.15 4.35
N THR A 180 14.73 12.83 4.16
CA THR A 180 13.61 12.89 5.12
C THR A 180 12.68 11.66 5.04
N GLU A 181 13.01 10.69 4.20
CA GLU A 181 12.12 9.63 3.75
C GLU A 181 11.98 8.43 4.71
N GLY A 182 12.93 8.24 5.64
CA GLY A 182 12.97 7.05 6.49
C GLY A 182 11.70 6.84 7.32
N LEU A 183 11.26 5.60 7.46
CA LEU A 183 10.35 5.19 8.53
C LEU A 183 11.05 5.21 9.88
N ILE A 184 12.34 4.90 9.86
CA ILE A 184 13.25 4.95 11.00
C ILE A 184 14.42 5.85 10.63
N ASN A 185 14.70 6.84 11.46
CA ASN A 185 15.87 7.69 11.34
C ASN A 185 16.98 7.16 12.23
N ILE A 186 18.13 6.85 11.65
CA ILE A 186 19.31 6.38 12.38
C ILE A 186 20.20 7.59 12.64
N GLU A 187 20.48 7.90 13.89
CA GLU A 187 21.28 9.04 14.28
C GLU A 187 22.73 8.95 13.81
N LYS A 188 23.46 10.08 13.83
CA LYS A 188 24.86 10.17 13.36
C LYS A 188 25.80 9.19 14.05
N ASN A 189 25.55 8.89 15.32
CA ASN A 189 26.34 7.91 16.08
C ASN A 189 26.15 6.46 15.61
N ARG A 190 25.12 6.21 14.75
CA ARG A 190 24.72 4.90 14.20
C ARG A 190 24.37 3.85 15.26
N VAL A 191 24.03 4.27 16.45
CA VAL A 191 23.62 3.43 17.58
C VAL A 191 22.17 3.75 17.95
N ASP A 192 21.87 5.03 18.09
CA ASP A 192 20.52 5.49 18.41
C ASP A 192 19.70 5.66 17.14
N TYR A 193 18.39 5.52 17.30
CA TYR A 193 17.43 5.67 16.20
C TYR A 193 16.10 6.20 16.71
N GLU A 194 15.38 6.89 15.84
CA GLU A 194 14.04 7.35 16.07
C GLU A 194 13.07 6.63 15.12
N VAL A 195 12.00 6.05 15.69
CA VAL A 195 10.88 5.49 14.92
C VAL A 195 9.85 6.59 14.72
N THR A 196 9.56 6.92 13.48
CA THR A 196 8.62 8.00 13.16
C THR A 196 7.17 7.56 13.36
N LYS A 197 6.25 8.52 13.61
CA LYS A 197 4.81 8.23 13.67
C LYS A 197 4.25 7.69 12.34
N ARG A 198 4.83 8.03 11.19
CA ARG A 198 4.45 7.41 9.91
C ARG A 198 4.79 5.91 9.86
N CYS A 199 5.89 5.46 10.49
CA CYS A 199 6.19 4.05 10.66
C CYS A 199 5.16 3.36 11.54
N GLU A 200 4.81 3.98 12.66
CA GLU A 200 3.83 3.45 13.59
C GLU A 200 2.44 3.34 12.95
N VAL A 201 2.02 4.38 12.23
CA VAL A 201 0.77 4.38 11.47
C VAL A 201 0.78 3.35 10.34
N PHE A 202 1.90 3.20 9.62
CA PHE A 202 2.05 2.13 8.62
C PHE A 202 1.83 0.76 9.26
N GLY A 203 2.27 0.59 10.51
CA GLY A 203 2.03 -0.59 11.32
C GLY A 203 0.55 -0.86 11.61
N ASN A 204 -0.30 0.16 11.74
CA ASN A 204 -1.75 -0.02 11.89
C ASN A 204 -2.38 -0.76 10.69
N PHE A 205 -1.82 -0.61 9.51
CA PHE A 205 -2.23 -1.39 8.34
C PHE A 205 -1.50 -2.74 8.29
N SER A 206 -0.17 -2.73 8.28
CA SER A 206 0.63 -3.92 8.00
C SER A 206 0.60 -5.00 9.08
N ARG A 207 0.34 -4.65 10.34
CA ARG A 207 0.27 -5.59 11.46
C ARG A 207 -1.10 -6.26 11.59
N TYR A 208 -2.16 -5.55 11.23
CA TYR A 208 -3.54 -5.97 11.53
C TYR A 208 -4.34 -6.36 10.28
N ILE A 209 -3.79 -6.19 9.09
CA ILE A 209 -4.36 -6.68 7.84
C ILE A 209 -3.50 -7.88 7.37
N PRO A 210 -3.91 -9.11 7.66
CA PRO A 210 -3.13 -10.30 7.26
C PRO A 210 -2.97 -10.41 5.75
N VAL A 211 -1.86 -11.02 5.32
CA VAL A 211 -1.63 -11.33 3.90
C VAL A 211 -2.77 -12.22 3.36
N GLY A 212 -3.26 -11.88 2.19
CA GLY A 212 -4.41 -12.57 1.58
C GLY A 212 -5.77 -12.00 1.98
N SER A 213 -5.80 -10.96 2.83
CA SER A 213 -7.05 -10.25 3.15
C SER A 213 -7.70 -9.68 1.89
N LYS A 214 -9.03 -9.64 1.90
CA LYS A 214 -9.83 -9.00 0.85
C LYS A 214 -10.48 -7.75 1.42
N ARG A 215 -10.24 -6.61 0.78
CA ARG A 215 -10.94 -5.38 1.14
C ARG A 215 -12.45 -5.54 0.93
N ILE A 216 -13.23 -5.07 1.88
CA ILE A 216 -14.69 -4.98 1.80
C ILE A 216 -15.07 -3.50 1.69
N SER A 217 -16.21 -3.21 1.07
CA SER A 217 -16.67 -1.83 0.97
C SER A 217 -17.02 -1.30 2.37
N ALA A 218 -16.67 -0.06 2.62
CA ALA A 218 -17.06 0.66 3.81
C ALA A 218 -17.83 1.93 3.39
N GLN A 219 -18.97 2.15 4.02
CA GLN A 219 -19.76 3.38 3.87
C GLN A 219 -19.62 4.19 5.14
N TYR A 220 -19.29 5.44 5.04
CA TYR A 220 -19.15 6.37 6.17
C TYR A 220 -19.39 7.80 5.71
N ASP A 221 -19.66 8.68 6.66
CA ASP A 221 -19.87 10.09 6.38
C ASP A 221 -18.53 10.81 6.16
N PHE A 222 -18.24 11.11 4.91
CA PHE A 222 -17.02 11.81 4.50
C PHE A 222 -16.95 13.26 4.99
N GLU A 223 -18.09 13.89 5.28
CA GLU A 223 -18.14 15.29 5.72
C GLU A 223 -17.60 15.46 7.14
N GLN A 224 -17.64 14.40 7.95
CA GLN A 224 -17.07 14.40 9.29
C GLN A 224 -15.54 14.24 9.31
N GLY A 225 -14.91 14.05 8.17
CA GLY A 225 -13.46 14.07 8.00
C GLY A 225 -12.70 12.83 8.47
N TYR A 226 -13.33 11.86 9.15
CA TYR A 226 -12.71 10.56 9.45
C TYR A 226 -12.76 9.62 8.25
N MET A 227 -11.93 8.57 8.26
CA MET A 227 -11.88 7.56 7.20
C MET A 227 -11.96 6.16 7.80
N VAL A 228 -12.66 5.24 7.12
CA VAL A 228 -12.81 3.85 7.55
C VAL A 228 -12.58 2.91 6.38
N SER A 229 -11.82 1.85 6.61
CA SER A 229 -11.63 0.76 5.63
C SER A 229 -11.76 -0.59 6.32
N GLY A 230 -12.32 -1.57 5.63
CA GLY A 230 -12.57 -2.91 6.14
C GLY A 230 -11.90 -4.00 5.29
N TYR A 231 -11.45 -5.05 5.96
CA TYR A 231 -10.72 -6.17 5.35
C TYR A 231 -11.17 -7.48 5.98
N LYS A 232 -11.51 -8.47 5.17
CA LYS A 232 -11.81 -9.82 5.64
C LYS A 232 -10.69 -10.79 5.33
N TYR A 233 -10.47 -11.76 6.23
CA TYR A 233 -9.44 -12.78 6.07
C TYR A 233 -9.85 -14.11 6.72
N GLY A 234 -9.26 -15.20 6.23
CA GLY A 234 -9.68 -16.53 6.67
C GLY A 234 -11.18 -16.74 6.48
N ASP A 235 -11.77 -17.58 7.31
CA ASP A 235 -13.19 -17.92 7.22
C ASP A 235 -14.09 -16.88 7.88
N ASN A 236 -13.63 -16.26 8.97
CA ASN A 236 -14.46 -15.41 9.81
C ASN A 236 -13.77 -14.14 10.35
N GLY A 237 -12.48 -13.95 10.09
CA GLY A 237 -11.74 -12.79 10.59
C GLY A 237 -11.98 -11.52 9.78
N TYR A 238 -11.99 -10.39 10.47
CA TYR A 238 -11.99 -9.08 9.82
C TYR A 238 -11.18 -8.05 10.60
N THR A 239 -10.67 -7.08 9.88
CA THR A 239 -10.02 -5.88 10.42
C THR A 239 -10.73 -4.64 9.90
N VAL A 240 -10.89 -3.65 10.77
CA VAL A 240 -11.33 -2.30 10.40
C VAL A 240 -10.24 -1.32 10.80
N VAL A 241 -9.80 -0.49 9.86
CA VAL A 241 -8.86 0.61 10.14
C VAL A 241 -9.63 1.91 10.06
N ALA A 242 -9.65 2.65 11.16
CA ALA A 242 -10.30 3.95 11.29
C ALA A 242 -9.24 5.05 11.52
N ILE A 243 -9.37 6.17 10.82
CA ILE A 243 -8.47 7.32 10.90
C ILE A 243 -9.29 8.52 11.36
N ASN A 244 -8.92 9.11 12.49
CA ASN A 244 -9.46 10.38 12.96
C ASN A 244 -8.40 11.47 12.85
N PRO A 245 -8.44 12.37 11.86
CA PRO A 245 -7.49 13.45 11.71
C PRO A 245 -7.82 14.69 12.55
N ALA A 246 -9.01 14.73 13.17
CA ALA A 246 -9.45 15.87 13.95
C ALA A 246 -8.68 16.00 15.29
N ASP A 247 -8.64 17.18 15.84
CA ASP A 247 -8.03 17.47 17.13
C ASP A 247 -8.94 17.15 18.35
N HIS A 248 -10.08 16.53 18.08
CA HIS A 248 -11.03 16.06 19.07
C HIS A 248 -11.45 14.61 18.80
N GLU A 249 -12.01 14.00 19.81
CA GLU A 249 -12.57 12.65 19.75
C GLU A 249 -13.79 12.58 18.82
N VAL A 250 -13.90 11.49 18.06
CA VAL A 250 -15.06 11.20 17.22
C VAL A 250 -15.66 9.87 17.63
N VAL A 251 -16.96 9.81 17.80
CA VAL A 251 -17.71 8.56 18.08
C VAL A 251 -18.42 8.13 16.83
N ILE A 252 -18.19 6.87 16.43
CA ILE A 252 -18.81 6.25 15.24
C ILE A 252 -19.55 4.99 15.61
N SER A 253 -20.59 4.67 14.83
CA SER A 253 -21.29 3.39 14.88
C SER A 253 -20.81 2.49 13.75
N LEU A 254 -20.34 1.28 14.07
CA LEU A 254 -19.87 0.29 13.10
C LEU A 254 -20.79 -0.92 13.09
N ALA A 255 -21.36 -1.21 11.93
CA ALA A 255 -22.15 -2.43 11.67
C ALA A 255 -21.60 -3.15 10.43
N LEU A 256 -21.75 -4.48 10.41
CA LEU A 256 -21.47 -5.31 9.23
C LEU A 256 -22.79 -5.72 8.59
N GLU A 257 -23.06 -5.18 7.39
CA GLU A 257 -24.38 -5.36 6.75
C GLU A 257 -24.76 -6.80 6.42
N SER A 258 -23.79 -7.64 6.07
CA SER A 258 -24.05 -9.00 5.55
C SER A 258 -23.49 -10.10 6.44
N ALA A 259 -23.19 -9.80 7.70
CA ALA A 259 -22.63 -10.77 8.63
C ALA A 259 -23.03 -10.46 10.07
N GLN A 260 -23.23 -11.51 10.85
CA GLN A 260 -23.44 -11.37 12.29
C GLN A 260 -22.08 -11.34 12.99
N VAL A 261 -21.83 -10.28 13.75
CA VAL A 261 -20.61 -10.14 14.53
C VAL A 261 -20.57 -11.14 15.68
N SER A 262 -19.37 -11.61 16.00
CA SER A 262 -19.12 -12.57 17.08
C SER A 262 -18.17 -11.97 18.10
N GLY A 263 -18.72 -11.59 19.27
CA GLY A 263 -17.92 -11.10 20.39
C GLY A 263 -17.41 -9.68 20.24
N ALA A 264 -16.42 -9.33 21.08
CA ALA A 264 -15.87 -8.00 21.16
C ALA A 264 -14.91 -7.68 20.01
N LEU A 265 -14.84 -6.41 19.63
CA LEU A 265 -13.77 -5.82 18.83
C LEU A 265 -12.59 -5.44 19.71
N GLN A 266 -11.40 -5.91 19.40
CA GLN A 266 -10.17 -5.45 20.02
C GLN A 266 -9.54 -4.37 19.16
N GLY A 267 -9.38 -3.16 19.70
CA GLY A 267 -8.74 -2.04 19.04
C GLY A 267 -7.28 -1.84 19.45
N TYR A 268 -6.49 -1.28 18.54
CA TYR A 268 -5.08 -0.93 18.74
C TYR A 268 -4.83 0.47 18.18
N VAL A 269 -4.53 1.42 19.07
CA VAL A 269 -4.41 2.83 18.74
C VAL A 269 -2.97 3.27 18.54
N THR A 270 -2.77 4.14 17.55
CA THR A 270 -1.59 4.98 17.39
C THR A 270 -2.05 6.44 17.35
N ASP A 271 -1.46 7.28 18.18
CA ASP A 271 -1.66 8.73 18.22
C ASP A 271 -0.37 9.45 18.62
N ASP A 272 -0.46 10.70 19.06
CA ASP A 272 0.71 11.49 19.44
C ASP A 272 1.58 10.82 20.51
N THR A 273 1.00 10.02 21.41
CA THR A 273 1.69 9.41 22.57
C THR A 273 1.72 7.89 22.55
N ARG A 274 0.72 7.25 21.94
CA ARG A 274 0.54 5.79 21.93
C ARG A 274 1.06 5.17 20.64
N LYS A 275 1.45 3.90 20.72
CA LYS A 275 1.95 3.08 19.61
C LYS A 275 1.36 1.69 19.67
N TRP A 276 0.38 1.40 18.81
CA TRP A 276 -0.34 0.12 18.76
C TRP A 276 -0.82 -0.35 20.14
N GLU A 277 -1.14 0.60 20.98
CA GLU A 277 -1.57 0.31 22.33
C GLU A 277 -3.01 -0.26 22.30
N PRO A 278 -3.26 -1.40 22.99
CA PRO A 278 -4.60 -1.95 23.04
C PRO A 278 -5.55 -0.97 23.76
N VAL A 279 -6.72 -0.76 23.19
CA VAL A 279 -7.82 -0.06 23.83
C VAL A 279 -8.82 -1.07 24.40
N GLU A 280 -9.69 -0.62 25.27
CA GLU A 280 -10.73 -1.47 25.83
C GLU A 280 -11.55 -2.14 24.71
N ALA A 281 -11.78 -3.43 24.86
CA ALA A 281 -12.51 -4.19 23.87
C ALA A 281 -13.99 -3.81 23.87
N VAL A 282 -14.54 -3.52 22.69
CA VAL A 282 -15.90 -3.02 22.54
C VAL A 282 -16.85 -4.18 22.25
N GLN A 283 -17.87 -4.32 23.09
CA GLN A 283 -18.95 -5.29 22.84
C GLN A 283 -19.99 -4.71 21.89
N PRO A 284 -20.58 -5.51 21.00
CA PRO A 284 -21.68 -5.03 20.17
C PRO A 284 -22.99 -4.98 20.96
N ALA A 285 -23.78 -3.95 20.71
CA ALA A 285 -25.17 -3.88 21.12
C ALA A 285 -26.05 -4.02 19.86
N ASP A 286 -26.92 -5.02 19.84
CA ASP A 286 -27.78 -5.32 18.67
C ASP A 286 -27.02 -5.41 17.33
N GLY A 287 -25.79 -5.98 17.37
CA GLY A 287 -24.94 -6.14 16.20
C GLY A 287 -24.17 -4.88 15.77
N VAL A 288 -24.25 -3.80 16.55
CA VAL A 288 -23.57 -2.52 16.27
C VAL A 288 -22.53 -2.23 17.35
N TYR A 289 -21.33 -1.85 16.94
CA TYR A 289 -20.29 -1.37 17.84
C TYR A 289 -20.31 0.17 17.89
N THR A 290 -20.25 0.73 19.11
CA THR A 290 -19.99 2.16 19.31
C THR A 290 -18.50 2.34 19.57
N LEU A 291 -17.79 2.93 18.60
CA LEU A 291 -16.35 3.09 18.65
C LEU A 291 -15.99 4.54 18.91
N THR A 292 -15.09 4.75 19.86
CA THR A 292 -14.51 6.05 20.14
C THR A 292 -13.14 6.15 19.46
N LEU A 293 -12.99 7.08 18.55
CA LEU A 293 -11.73 7.37 17.84
C LEU A 293 -11.08 8.57 18.53
N PRO A 294 -9.97 8.40 19.25
CA PRO A 294 -9.29 9.52 19.90
C PRO A 294 -8.88 10.60 18.89
N ALA A 295 -8.64 11.80 19.38
CA ALA A 295 -8.10 12.89 18.56
C ALA A 295 -6.81 12.46 17.86
N ARG A 296 -6.61 12.89 16.62
CA ARG A 296 -5.37 12.69 15.86
C ARG A 296 -4.85 11.24 15.90
N SER A 297 -5.71 10.26 15.58
CA SER A 297 -5.40 8.85 15.78
C SER A 297 -5.66 7.98 14.54
N VAL A 298 -5.00 6.81 14.55
CA VAL A 298 -5.33 5.67 13.70
C VAL A 298 -5.60 4.48 14.62
N VAL A 299 -6.76 3.86 14.48
CA VAL A 299 -7.14 2.69 15.28
C VAL A 299 -7.42 1.51 14.35
N SER A 300 -6.78 0.38 14.63
CA SER A 300 -7.05 -0.88 13.93
C SER A 300 -7.84 -1.79 14.85
N TYR A 301 -9.05 -2.12 14.46
CA TYR A 301 -9.93 -3.03 15.18
C TYR A 301 -9.93 -4.41 14.53
N THR A 302 -9.78 -5.45 15.33
CA THR A 302 -9.84 -6.85 14.87
C THR A 302 -11.03 -7.55 15.50
N GLY A 303 -11.74 -8.33 14.71
CA GLY A 303 -12.92 -9.05 15.18
C GLY A 303 -13.22 -10.30 14.36
N THR A 304 -14.27 -11.01 14.75
CA THR A 304 -14.76 -12.16 14.04
C THR A 304 -16.27 -12.06 13.80
N VAL A 305 -16.71 -12.70 12.71
CA VAL A 305 -18.14 -12.93 12.45
C VAL A 305 -18.51 -14.35 12.83
N LEU A 306 -19.77 -14.60 13.13
CA LEU A 306 -20.28 -15.94 13.22
C LEU A 306 -20.10 -16.60 11.86
N SER A 307 -19.52 -17.81 11.81
CA SER A 307 -19.44 -18.55 10.56
C SER A 307 -20.85 -18.69 10.00
N SER A 308 -21.05 -18.24 8.75
CA SER A 308 -22.26 -18.61 8.03
C SER A 308 -22.24 -20.14 7.94
N SER A 309 -23.00 -20.81 8.80
CA SER A 309 -23.38 -22.18 8.53
C SER A 309 -24.00 -22.16 7.14
N SER A 310 -23.32 -22.83 6.20
CA SER A 310 -23.85 -23.11 4.86
C SER A 310 -25.32 -23.45 4.96
N LEU A 311 -26.19 -22.53 4.52
CA LEU A 311 -27.53 -22.84 4.09
C LEU A 311 -27.49 -23.28 2.64
#